data_cac706d71872cb3585f64beb3aa596f5
#
_entry.id   cac706d71872cb3585f64beb3aa596f5
#
_cell.length_a   1.000
_cell.length_b   1.000
_cell.length_c   1.000
_cell.angle_alpha   90.00
_cell.angle_beta   90.00
_cell.angle_gamma   90.00
#
_symmetry.space_group_name_H-M   'P 1'
#
loop_
_entity.id
_entity.type
_entity.pdbx_description
1 polymer ?
#
loop_
_entity_poly.entity_id
_entity_poly.type
_entity_poly.pdbx_seq_one_letter_code
_entity_poly.pdbx_strand_id
1 'polypeptide(L)'
;NEAWQRRSSPIRPGGSILIDTGKLRQSISSRTTDSSITFCSALPYAAIHNDGGEIKVTARMKRFFWHKYHEATGSFGRKKNGERRNDKRTVQLSTEAEFWKHMALMKEGKSIKIPRRRFLGASPEVEQAVKDIIEENLAEYFEHEYKLK
;
A
#
# COMPACT_ATOMS: atom_id res chain seq x y z
N ASN A 1 -7.00 -2.85 -16.45
CA ASN A 1 -6.55 -2.52 -15.08
C ASN A 1 -7.13 -3.53 -14.09
N GLU A 2 -6.28 -4.28 -13.42
CA GLU A 2 -6.69 -5.24 -12.39
C GLU A 2 -7.15 -4.46 -11.14
N ALA A 3 -8.43 -4.66 -10.75
CA ALA A 3 -8.97 -4.00 -9.58
C ALA A 3 -8.32 -4.52 -8.30
N TRP A 4 -7.81 -3.64 -7.45
CA TRP A 4 -7.16 -4.05 -6.21
C TRP A 4 -8.17 -4.59 -5.20
N GLN A 5 -7.81 -5.71 -4.58
CA GLN A 5 -8.59 -6.29 -3.49
C GLN A 5 -8.77 -5.27 -2.35
N ARG A 6 -10.01 -5.10 -1.89
CA ARG A 6 -10.34 -4.23 -0.75
C ARG A 6 -9.60 -4.66 0.52
N ARG A 7 -9.43 -3.72 1.44
CA ARG A 7 -8.86 -4.03 2.76
C ARG A 7 -9.80 -4.95 3.55
N SER A 8 -9.23 -5.97 4.17
CA SER A 8 -9.91 -6.80 5.18
C SER A 8 -9.77 -6.24 6.60
N SER A 9 -8.81 -5.34 6.82
CA SER A 9 -8.55 -4.74 8.13
C SER A 9 -9.59 -3.66 8.47
N PRO A 10 -10.13 -3.66 9.71
CA PRO A 10 -11.05 -2.64 10.19
C PRO A 10 -10.36 -1.31 10.53
N ILE A 11 -9.03 -1.27 10.47
CA ILE A 11 -8.26 -0.06 10.72
C ILE A 11 -8.49 0.92 9.59
N ARG A 12 -8.98 2.13 9.92
CA ARG A 12 -9.36 3.17 8.96
C ARG A 12 -10.34 2.69 7.89
N PRO A 13 -11.57 2.34 8.28
CA PRO A 13 -12.60 1.97 7.32
C PRO A 13 -12.83 3.12 6.32
N GLY A 14 -12.94 2.81 5.05
CA GLY A 14 -13.11 3.81 3.97
C GLY A 14 -11.83 4.52 3.53
N GLY A 15 -10.68 4.24 4.14
CA GLY A 15 -9.40 4.79 3.72
C GLY A 15 -8.94 4.24 2.36
N SER A 16 -8.23 5.06 1.58
CA SER A 16 -7.67 4.64 0.30
C SER A 16 -6.68 3.49 0.47
N ILE A 17 -6.67 2.57 -0.49
CA ILE A 17 -5.73 1.44 -0.51
C ILE A 17 -4.31 1.98 -0.75
N LEU A 18 -3.32 1.48 0.00
CA LEU A 18 -1.90 1.88 -0.03
C LEU A 18 -1.62 3.35 0.33
N ILE A 19 -2.62 4.15 0.67
CA ILE A 19 -2.46 5.52 1.13
C ILE A 19 -2.80 5.61 2.61
N ASP A 20 -1.79 5.79 3.45
CA ASP A 20 -1.92 6.14 4.86
C ASP A 20 -1.31 7.53 5.10
N THR A 21 0.00 7.61 5.22
CA THR A 21 0.75 8.87 5.36
C THR A 21 1.25 9.42 4.03
N GLY A 22 1.01 8.72 2.93
CA GLY A 22 1.54 9.06 1.60
C GLY A 22 3.00 8.65 1.38
N LYS A 23 3.69 8.11 2.38
CA LYS A 23 5.12 7.74 2.29
C LYS A 23 5.44 6.82 1.11
N LEU A 24 4.61 5.81 0.85
CA LEU A 24 4.83 4.90 -0.28
C LEU A 24 4.78 5.64 -1.61
N ARG A 25 3.80 6.51 -1.81
CA ARG A 25 3.67 7.32 -3.03
C ARG A 25 4.87 8.26 -3.20
N GLN A 26 5.29 8.93 -2.12
CA GLN A 26 6.42 9.88 -2.13
C GLN A 26 7.78 9.19 -2.30
N SER A 27 7.88 7.88 -2.00
CA SER A 27 9.13 7.12 -2.12
C SER A 27 9.41 6.62 -3.53
N ILE A 28 8.45 6.76 -4.45
CA ILE A 28 8.65 6.36 -5.84
C ILE A 28 9.56 7.39 -6.49
N SER A 29 10.68 6.93 -6.99
CA SER A 29 11.66 7.72 -7.73
C SER A 29 11.94 7.11 -9.08
N SER A 30 12.41 7.89 -10.02
CA SER A 30 12.84 7.44 -11.34
C SER A 30 14.34 7.69 -11.51
N ARG A 31 14.98 6.78 -12.22
CA ARG A 31 16.36 6.93 -12.70
C ARG A 31 16.35 6.75 -14.21
N THR A 32 16.85 7.73 -14.92
CA THR A 32 16.93 7.73 -16.37
C THR A 32 18.38 7.49 -16.81
N THR A 33 18.55 6.65 -17.82
CA THR A 33 19.78 6.46 -18.59
C THR A 33 19.49 6.76 -20.05
N ASP A 34 20.50 6.76 -20.91
CA ASP A 34 20.32 7.02 -22.35
C ASP A 34 19.36 6.05 -23.05
N SER A 35 19.15 4.86 -22.49
CA SER A 35 18.35 3.79 -23.09
C SER A 35 17.23 3.26 -22.19
N SER A 36 17.09 3.75 -20.95
CA SER A 36 16.10 3.20 -20.02
C SER A 36 15.64 4.18 -18.97
N ILE A 37 14.41 3.99 -18.50
CA ILE A 37 13.86 4.65 -17.31
C ILE A 37 13.48 3.57 -16.31
N THR A 38 14.05 3.62 -15.11
CA THR A 38 13.77 2.69 -14.04
C THR A 38 13.03 3.41 -12.91
N PHE A 39 11.86 2.89 -12.54
CA PHE A 39 11.11 3.35 -11.37
C PHE A 39 11.41 2.43 -10.18
N CYS A 40 11.70 3.01 -9.03
CA CYS A 40 12.01 2.26 -7.83
C CYS A 40 11.46 2.93 -6.56
N SER A 41 11.41 2.17 -5.48
CA SER A 41 11.11 2.67 -4.13
C SER A 41 12.12 2.08 -3.15
N ALA A 42 12.69 2.93 -2.30
CA ALA A 42 13.61 2.51 -1.25
C ALA A 42 12.92 1.90 -0.01
N LEU A 43 11.58 1.88 0.03
CA LEU A 43 10.86 1.35 1.18
C LEU A 43 10.83 -0.18 1.17
N PRO A 44 11.24 -0.83 2.29
CA PRO A 44 11.37 -2.29 2.35
C PRO A 44 10.05 -3.04 2.17
N TYR A 45 8.91 -2.38 2.39
CA TYR A 45 7.59 -2.96 2.21
C TYR A 45 6.97 -2.70 0.81
N ALA A 46 7.63 -1.93 -0.05
CA ALA A 46 7.11 -1.59 -1.37
C ALA A 46 6.93 -2.84 -2.23
N ALA A 47 7.94 -3.70 -2.31
CA ALA A 47 7.92 -4.92 -3.11
C ALA A 47 6.77 -5.86 -2.70
N ILE A 48 6.59 -6.13 -1.40
CA ILE A 48 5.52 -7.04 -0.96
C ILE A 48 4.12 -6.50 -1.23
N HIS A 49 3.94 -5.18 -1.27
CA HIS A 49 2.66 -4.59 -1.68
C HIS A 49 2.47 -4.63 -3.19
N ASN A 50 3.53 -4.43 -3.97
CA ASN A 50 3.48 -4.48 -5.43
C ASN A 50 3.19 -5.89 -5.95
N ASP A 51 3.93 -6.87 -5.44
CA ASP A 51 3.97 -8.23 -5.98
C ASP A 51 3.10 -9.21 -5.19
N GLY A 52 2.67 -8.80 -4.00
CA GLY A 52 2.02 -9.68 -3.04
C GLY A 52 3.02 -10.57 -2.33
N GLY A 53 2.54 -11.39 -1.42
CA GLY A 53 3.40 -12.34 -0.72
C GLY A 53 2.88 -12.74 0.65
N GLU A 54 3.77 -13.30 1.45
CA GLU A 54 3.46 -13.76 2.80
C GLU A 54 4.46 -13.20 3.81
N ILE A 55 3.95 -12.77 4.95
CA ILE A 55 4.76 -12.32 6.08
C ILE A 55 4.57 -13.32 7.22
N LYS A 56 5.65 -13.93 7.69
CA LYS A 56 5.61 -14.81 8.85
C LYS A 56 5.51 -13.99 10.14
N VAL A 57 4.56 -14.37 10.99
CA VAL A 57 4.37 -13.76 12.31
C VAL A 57 5.59 -14.02 13.18
N THR A 58 6.20 -12.97 13.72
CA THR A 58 7.34 -13.04 14.61
C THR A 58 6.97 -12.60 16.03
N ALA A 59 7.77 -12.98 17.02
CA ALA A 59 7.59 -12.54 18.40
C ALA A 59 7.58 -11.00 18.53
N ARG A 60 8.41 -10.29 17.72
CA ARG A 60 8.42 -8.82 17.66
C ARG A 60 7.09 -8.25 17.17
N MET A 61 6.50 -8.85 16.12
CA MET A 61 5.19 -8.45 15.61
C MET A 61 4.09 -8.67 16.66
N LYS A 62 4.12 -9.80 17.37
CA LYS A 62 3.15 -10.07 18.44
C LYS A 62 3.21 -9.03 19.57
N ARG A 63 4.42 -8.63 19.99
CA ARG A 63 4.58 -7.54 20.98
C ARG A 63 3.99 -6.22 20.47
N PHE A 64 4.22 -5.88 19.21
CA PHE A 64 3.63 -4.70 18.59
C PHE A 64 2.10 -4.78 18.55
N PHE A 65 1.52 -5.93 18.21
CA PHE A 65 0.07 -6.11 18.17
C PHE A 65 -0.56 -6.00 19.56
N TRP A 66 0.10 -6.54 20.60
CA TRP A 66 -0.32 -6.34 21.98
C TRP A 66 -0.26 -4.86 22.42
N HIS A 67 0.80 -4.17 22.05
CA HIS A 67 0.89 -2.72 22.31
C HIS A 67 -0.27 -1.97 21.66
N LYS A 68 -0.58 -2.23 20.40
CA LYS A 68 -1.73 -1.63 19.71
C LYS A 68 -3.08 -1.99 20.32
N TYR A 69 -3.25 -3.21 20.79
CA TYR A 69 -4.44 -3.61 21.55
C TYR A 69 -4.61 -2.77 22.81
N HIS A 70 -3.57 -2.62 23.60
CA HIS A 70 -3.62 -1.81 24.84
C HIS A 70 -3.83 -0.33 24.54
N GLU A 71 -3.22 0.21 23.50
CA GLU A 71 -3.46 1.58 23.06
C GLU A 71 -4.94 1.80 22.70
N ALA A 72 -5.53 0.92 21.90
CA ALA A 72 -6.92 0.99 21.51
C ALA A 72 -7.87 0.85 22.73
N THR A 73 -7.64 -0.12 23.62
CA THR A 73 -8.47 -0.33 24.82
C THR A 73 -8.34 0.78 25.86
N GLY A 74 -7.14 1.35 26.02
CA GLY A 74 -6.90 2.49 26.90
C GLY A 74 -7.58 3.78 26.45
N SER A 75 -7.93 3.87 25.14
CA SER A 75 -8.58 5.04 24.54
C SER A 75 -10.11 4.97 24.54
N PHE A 76 -10.73 3.97 25.15
CA PHE A 76 -12.19 3.88 25.23
C PHE A 76 -12.77 5.04 26.04
N GLY A 77 -13.78 5.72 25.46
CA GLY A 77 -14.55 6.72 26.18
C GLY A 77 -15.28 6.11 27.38
N ARG A 78 -15.23 6.76 28.56
CA ARG A 78 -15.94 6.34 29.75
C ARG A 78 -17.02 7.36 30.15
N LYS A 79 -18.11 6.88 30.71
CA LYS A 79 -19.15 7.69 31.36
C LYS A 79 -18.67 8.13 32.76
N LYS A 80 -19.37 9.08 33.38
CA LYS A 80 -19.07 9.52 34.76
C LYS A 80 -19.13 8.37 35.79
N ASN A 81 -19.97 7.36 35.55
CA ASN A 81 -20.11 6.15 36.40
C ASN A 81 -19.02 5.09 36.11
N GLY A 82 -18.02 5.38 35.28
CA GLY A 82 -16.95 4.46 34.94
C GLY A 82 -17.26 3.47 33.81
N GLU A 83 -18.53 3.35 33.41
CA GLU A 83 -18.94 2.47 32.30
C GLU A 83 -18.37 2.96 30.95
N ARG A 84 -18.15 2.01 30.04
CA ARG A 84 -17.73 2.31 28.67
C ARG A 84 -18.83 3.05 27.92
N ARG A 85 -18.47 4.11 27.20
CA ARG A 85 -19.40 4.79 26.28
C ARG A 85 -19.68 3.90 25.07
N ASN A 86 -20.90 4.01 24.52
CA ASN A 86 -21.30 3.33 23.28
C ASN A 86 -21.47 4.37 22.16
N ASP A 87 -20.47 5.21 21.94
CA ASP A 87 -20.40 6.15 20.83
C ASP A 87 -19.65 5.54 19.63
N LYS A 88 -19.81 6.14 18.44
CA LYS A 88 -19.20 5.66 17.19
C LYS A 88 -17.68 5.46 17.33
N ARG A 89 -17.00 6.37 18.04
CA ARG A 89 -15.55 6.30 18.27
C ARG A 89 -15.17 5.10 19.12
N THR A 90 -15.89 4.87 20.22
CA THR A 90 -15.62 3.73 21.12
C THR A 90 -15.94 2.40 20.44
N VAL A 91 -16.97 2.32 19.61
CA VAL A 91 -17.31 1.14 18.82
C VAL A 91 -16.17 0.87 17.81
N GLN A 92 -15.69 1.89 17.09
CA GLN A 92 -14.57 1.76 16.17
C GLN A 92 -13.30 1.27 16.88
N LEU A 93 -12.92 1.88 18.00
CA LEU A 93 -11.75 1.46 18.82
C LEU A 93 -11.91 0.02 19.32
N SER A 94 -13.12 -0.40 19.64
CA SER A 94 -13.40 -1.79 20.03
C SER A 94 -13.12 -2.77 18.90
N THR A 95 -13.58 -2.46 17.70
CA THR A 95 -13.33 -3.28 16.52
C THR A 95 -11.84 -3.35 16.19
N GLU A 96 -11.14 -2.23 16.33
CA GLU A 96 -9.68 -2.20 16.18
C GLU A 96 -8.97 -3.02 17.25
N ALA A 97 -9.40 -2.91 18.51
CA ALA A 97 -8.83 -3.69 19.61
C ALA A 97 -9.02 -5.20 19.39
N GLU A 98 -10.19 -5.64 18.97
CA GLU A 98 -10.45 -7.05 18.66
C GLU A 98 -9.56 -7.54 17.50
N PHE A 99 -9.40 -6.74 16.46
CA PHE A 99 -8.48 -7.03 15.36
C PHE A 99 -7.04 -7.21 15.87
N TRP A 100 -6.53 -6.26 16.67
CA TRP A 100 -5.17 -6.34 17.21
C TRP A 100 -4.99 -7.53 18.14
N LYS A 101 -5.99 -7.84 18.97
CA LYS A 101 -5.99 -9.02 19.84
C LYS A 101 -5.91 -10.31 19.01
N HIS A 102 -6.70 -10.42 17.93
CA HIS A 102 -6.67 -11.57 17.02
C HIS A 102 -5.27 -11.73 16.41
N MET A 103 -4.67 -10.64 15.93
CA MET A 103 -3.31 -10.65 15.38
C MET A 103 -2.26 -11.07 16.41
N ALA A 104 -2.39 -10.58 17.67
CA ALA A 104 -1.46 -10.91 18.75
C ALA A 104 -1.53 -12.38 19.20
N LEU A 105 -2.71 -13.00 19.08
CA LEU A 105 -2.95 -14.40 19.43
C LEU A 105 -2.52 -15.37 18.30
N MET A 106 -2.17 -14.87 17.12
CA MET A 106 -1.67 -15.73 16.05
C MET A 106 -0.44 -16.51 16.51
N LYS A 107 -0.36 -17.78 16.08
CA LYS A 107 0.82 -18.63 16.33
C LYS A 107 2.04 -18.01 15.63
N GLU A 108 3.18 -18.01 16.31
CA GLU A 108 4.44 -17.61 15.72
C GLU A 108 4.81 -18.53 14.54
N GLY A 109 5.33 -17.95 13.47
CA GLY A 109 5.58 -18.66 12.21
C GLY A 109 4.38 -18.78 11.27
N LYS A 110 3.16 -18.46 11.72
CA LYS A 110 1.99 -18.43 10.83
C LYS A 110 2.15 -17.34 9.78
N SER A 111 1.78 -17.63 8.53
CA SER A 111 1.84 -16.68 7.42
C SER A 111 0.61 -15.76 7.38
N ILE A 112 0.86 -14.47 7.19
CA ILE A 112 -0.14 -13.47 6.83
C ILE A 112 0.00 -13.20 5.34
N LYS A 113 -1.04 -13.47 4.55
CA LYS A 113 -1.06 -13.21 3.12
C LYS A 113 -1.29 -11.73 2.85
N ILE A 114 -0.40 -11.14 2.06
CA ILE A 114 -0.51 -9.78 1.54
C ILE A 114 -0.94 -9.87 0.09
N PRO A 115 -2.12 -9.37 -0.27
CA PRO A 115 -2.59 -9.42 -1.64
C PRO A 115 -1.74 -8.50 -2.53
N ARG A 116 -1.50 -8.96 -3.76
CA ARG A 116 -0.83 -8.17 -4.78
C ARG A 116 -1.65 -6.92 -5.09
N ARG A 117 -0.97 -5.79 -5.14
CA ARG A 117 -1.52 -4.49 -5.52
C ARG A 117 -0.50 -3.76 -6.37
N ARG A 118 -0.37 -4.19 -7.62
CA ARG A 118 0.62 -3.65 -8.54
C ARG A 118 0.41 -2.15 -8.73
N PHE A 119 1.39 -1.37 -8.34
CA PHE A 119 1.44 0.09 -8.50
C PHE A 119 2.68 0.55 -9.26
N LEU A 120 3.65 -0.34 -9.47
CA LEU A 120 4.80 -0.17 -10.34
C LEU A 120 4.90 -1.36 -11.30
N GLY A 121 5.25 -1.08 -12.54
CA GLY A 121 5.47 -2.08 -13.57
C GLY A 121 4.90 -1.64 -14.92
N ALA A 122 5.24 -2.37 -15.97
CA ALA A 122 4.70 -2.15 -17.31
C ALA A 122 3.17 -2.32 -17.33
N SER A 123 2.49 -1.48 -18.05
CA SER A 123 1.06 -1.62 -18.34
C SER A 123 0.84 -1.42 -19.85
N PRO A 124 -0.23 -2.00 -20.42
CA PRO A 124 -0.55 -1.81 -21.85
C PRO A 124 -0.66 -0.33 -22.24
N GLU A 125 -1.19 0.50 -21.36
CA GLU A 125 -1.34 1.93 -21.60
C GLU A 125 0.03 2.64 -21.68
N VAL A 126 0.99 2.25 -20.84
CA VAL A 126 2.36 2.79 -20.87
C VAL A 126 3.08 2.31 -22.12
N GLU A 127 2.93 1.01 -22.48
CA GLU A 127 3.51 0.44 -23.69
C GLU A 127 2.98 1.14 -24.95
N GLN A 128 1.68 1.43 -25.00
CA GLN A 128 1.08 2.16 -26.11
C GLN A 128 1.59 3.61 -26.15
N ALA A 129 1.60 4.33 -25.03
CA ALA A 129 2.11 5.69 -24.99
C ALA A 129 3.59 5.79 -25.43
N VAL A 130 4.42 4.80 -25.08
CA VAL A 130 5.82 4.76 -25.53
C VAL A 130 5.89 4.54 -27.04
N LYS A 131 5.04 3.65 -27.61
CA LYS A 131 4.97 3.46 -29.07
C LYS A 131 4.56 4.74 -29.79
N ASP A 132 3.50 5.40 -29.30
CA ASP A 132 2.99 6.64 -29.88
C ASP A 132 4.07 7.73 -29.92
N ILE A 133 4.83 7.91 -28.80
CA ILE A 133 5.95 8.85 -28.73
C ILE A 133 7.07 8.48 -29.72
N ILE A 134 7.40 7.19 -29.85
CA ILE A 134 8.43 6.73 -30.80
C ILE A 134 7.98 7.00 -32.23
N GLU A 135 6.73 6.68 -32.58
CA GLU A 135 6.18 6.89 -33.92
C GLU A 135 6.14 8.38 -34.28
N GLU A 136 5.72 9.24 -33.34
CA GLU A 136 5.69 10.70 -33.53
C GLU A 136 7.10 11.26 -33.77
N ASN A 137 8.07 10.91 -32.91
CA ASN A 137 9.46 11.38 -33.05
C ASN A 137 10.11 10.89 -34.37
N LEU A 138 9.81 9.65 -34.79
CA LEU A 138 10.32 9.12 -36.07
C LEU A 138 9.69 9.86 -37.25
N ALA A 139 8.39 10.15 -37.19
CA ALA A 139 7.70 10.90 -38.22
C ALA A 139 8.29 12.33 -38.38
N GLU A 140 8.48 13.03 -37.24
CA GLU A 140 9.13 14.34 -37.25
C GLU A 140 10.56 14.32 -37.78
N TYR A 141 11.36 13.30 -37.40
CA TYR A 141 12.72 13.14 -37.91
C TYR A 141 12.75 12.96 -39.43
N PHE A 142 11.91 12.07 -39.99
CA PHE A 142 11.84 11.86 -41.42
C PHE A 142 11.32 13.10 -42.17
N GLU A 143 10.32 13.80 -41.65
CA GLU A 143 9.86 15.03 -42.26
C GLU A 143 10.95 16.11 -42.32
N HIS A 144 11.77 16.22 -41.30
CA HIS A 144 12.87 17.17 -41.25
C HIS A 144 13.97 16.80 -42.25
N GLU A 145 14.36 15.55 -42.30
CA GLU A 145 15.37 15.04 -43.26
C GLU A 145 14.94 15.18 -44.74
N TYR A 146 13.66 14.96 -45.05
CA TYR A 146 13.15 15.12 -46.42
C TYR A 146 12.93 16.58 -46.83
N LYS A 147 12.75 17.51 -45.92
CA LYS A 147 12.65 18.96 -46.22
C LYS A 147 14.02 19.60 -46.45
N LEU A 148 15.12 18.96 -46.10
CA LEU A 148 16.50 19.45 -46.28
C LEU A 148 17.16 18.96 -47.55
N LYS A 149 16.46 18.19 -48.36
CA LYS A 149 16.85 17.78 -49.73
C LYS A 149 15.96 18.45 -50.75
#